data_1c7dace8e6b410be93e3dc74e2cb82c9
#
_entry.id   1c7dace8e6b410be93e3dc74e2cb82c9
#
_cell.length_a   1.000
_cell.length_b   1.000
_cell.length_c   1.000
_cell.angle_alpha   90.00
_cell.angle_beta   90.00
_cell.angle_gamma   90.00
#
_symmetry.space_group_name_H-M   'P 1'
#
loop_
_entity.id
_entity.type
_entity.pdbx_description
1 polymer ?
#
loop_
_entity_poly.entity_id
_entity_poly.type
_entity_poly.pdbx_seq_one_letter_code
_entity_poly.pdbx_strand_id
1 'polypeptide(L)'
;RMRLPETVRDILNKLETAGFQAYAVGGCVRDSILGKEPDDWDITTDARPEEVKALFPRTVDTGLQHGTVTVLAGGEGYEVTTYRIDGAYTDGRHPDSICFTPSLEEDLKRRDFTINAMAVSERGELVDLFGGQEDLRQGCIRCVGDARERFREDALRMLRAVRFAAQLNFAIEAESFAAIAELSENLKLVSKERILAELSKLLLSDHPEKAELLYESGLAPQMAEHFPGFHPDRRSAALPKEKALRFAAASEALLPETLAALLRELKSDR
;
A
#
# COMPACT_ATOMS: atom_id res chain seq x y z
N ARG A 1 -21.77 -0.35 -12.22
CA ARG A 1 -21.62 -1.05 -10.94
C ARG A 1 -20.51 -2.06 -11.01
N MET A 2 -19.66 -2.08 -9.97
CA MET A 2 -18.55 -3.02 -9.86
C MET A 2 -19.04 -4.37 -9.33
N ARG A 3 -18.51 -5.46 -9.90
CA ARG A 3 -18.82 -6.81 -9.44
C ARG A 3 -17.83 -7.24 -8.35
N LEU A 4 -18.34 -7.57 -7.18
CA LEU A 4 -17.55 -8.07 -6.05
C LEU A 4 -17.59 -9.60 -5.98
N PRO A 5 -16.52 -10.25 -5.50
CA PRO A 5 -16.59 -11.66 -5.18
C PRO A 5 -17.70 -11.96 -4.18
N GLU A 6 -18.32 -13.12 -4.29
CA GLU A 6 -19.46 -13.51 -3.44
C GLU A 6 -19.12 -13.45 -1.95
N THR A 7 -17.96 -13.97 -1.55
CA THR A 7 -17.52 -13.95 -0.15
C THR A 7 -17.36 -12.54 0.39
N VAL A 8 -16.81 -11.61 -0.42
CA VAL A 8 -16.68 -10.20 -0.06
C VAL A 8 -18.06 -9.58 0.13
N ARG A 9 -18.98 -9.82 -0.80
CA ARG A 9 -20.38 -9.34 -0.68
C ARG A 9 -21.05 -9.85 0.58
N ASP A 10 -20.84 -11.11 0.91
CA ASP A 10 -21.42 -11.72 2.10
C ASP A 10 -20.91 -11.06 3.38
N ILE A 11 -19.62 -10.76 3.45
CA ILE A 11 -19.04 -10.05 4.60
C ILE A 11 -19.62 -8.65 4.71
N LEU A 12 -19.67 -7.90 3.61
CA LEU A 12 -20.23 -6.54 3.60
C LEU A 12 -21.71 -6.55 4.00
N ASN A 13 -22.48 -7.49 3.45
CA ASN A 13 -23.90 -7.62 3.74
C ASN A 13 -24.15 -7.97 5.22
N LYS A 14 -23.33 -8.82 5.80
CA LYS A 14 -23.46 -9.19 7.21
C LYS A 14 -23.22 -8.01 8.15
N LEU A 15 -22.24 -7.18 7.83
CA LEU A 15 -21.97 -5.95 8.58
C LEU A 15 -23.12 -4.96 8.42
N GLU A 16 -23.61 -4.74 7.21
CA GLU A 16 -24.71 -3.82 6.95
C GLU A 16 -26.02 -4.26 7.60
N THR A 17 -26.34 -5.55 7.55
CA THR A 17 -27.52 -6.11 8.19
C THR A 17 -27.49 -5.92 9.71
N ALA A 18 -26.30 -5.90 10.30
CA ALA A 18 -26.12 -5.61 11.72
C ALA A 18 -26.16 -4.10 12.06
N GLY A 19 -26.35 -3.24 11.07
CA GLY A 19 -26.48 -1.80 11.25
C GLY A 19 -25.21 -1.00 11.06
N PHE A 20 -24.13 -1.63 10.56
CA PHE A 20 -22.87 -0.96 10.31
C PHE A 20 -22.70 -0.59 8.84
N GLN A 21 -21.86 0.41 8.57
CA GLN A 21 -21.36 0.69 7.23
C GLN A 21 -20.23 -0.29 6.91
N ALA A 22 -20.10 -0.68 5.64
CA ALA A 22 -19.02 -1.54 5.20
C ALA A 22 -18.73 -1.36 3.71
N TYR A 23 -17.44 -1.32 3.35
CA TYR A 23 -16.98 -1.14 1.99
C TYR A 23 -15.74 -1.98 1.72
N ALA A 24 -15.60 -2.49 0.49
CA ALA A 24 -14.30 -2.90 -0.01
C ALA A 24 -13.48 -1.64 -0.32
N VAL A 25 -12.17 -1.65 -0.08
CA VAL A 25 -11.38 -0.42 -0.11
C VAL A 25 -9.92 -0.67 -0.54
N GLY A 26 -9.33 0.33 -1.15
CA GLY A 26 -7.90 0.35 -1.42
C GLY A 26 -7.49 -0.33 -2.72
N GLY A 27 -6.39 -1.09 -2.69
CA GLY A 27 -5.79 -1.68 -3.88
C GLY A 27 -6.69 -2.63 -4.64
N CYS A 28 -7.58 -3.34 -3.96
CA CYS A 28 -8.54 -4.23 -4.63
C CYS A 28 -9.54 -3.44 -5.51
N VAL A 29 -9.95 -2.26 -5.07
CA VAL A 29 -10.83 -1.40 -5.85
C VAL A 29 -10.10 -0.86 -7.07
N ARG A 30 -8.89 -0.33 -6.87
CA ARG A 30 -8.02 0.11 -7.96
C ARG A 30 -7.81 -0.98 -9.01
N ASP A 31 -7.41 -2.16 -8.58
CA ASP A 31 -7.10 -3.26 -9.50
C ASP A 31 -8.33 -3.72 -10.26
N SER A 32 -9.49 -3.78 -9.61
CA SER A 32 -10.75 -4.11 -10.27
C SER A 32 -11.12 -3.10 -11.36
N ILE A 33 -10.93 -1.79 -11.11
CA ILE A 33 -11.16 -0.74 -12.11
C ILE A 33 -10.22 -0.92 -13.31
N LEU A 34 -8.97 -1.35 -13.05
CA LEU A 34 -7.98 -1.61 -14.11
C LEU A 34 -8.19 -2.94 -14.84
N GLY A 35 -9.22 -3.71 -14.48
CA GLY A 35 -9.49 -5.01 -15.07
C GLY A 35 -8.57 -6.12 -14.60
N LYS A 36 -7.88 -5.92 -13.49
CA LYS A 36 -7.03 -6.94 -12.85
C LYS A 36 -7.81 -7.63 -11.75
N GLU A 37 -7.55 -8.91 -11.53
CA GLU A 37 -8.12 -9.65 -10.42
C GLU A 37 -7.30 -9.37 -9.15
N PRO A 38 -7.90 -8.79 -8.09
CA PRO A 38 -7.17 -8.51 -6.86
C PRO A 38 -6.73 -9.79 -6.15
N ASP A 39 -5.51 -9.78 -5.59
CA ASP A 39 -5.00 -10.87 -4.76
C ASP A 39 -5.64 -10.86 -3.38
N ASP A 40 -5.81 -9.68 -2.79
CA ASP A 40 -6.37 -9.48 -1.47
C ASP A 40 -7.51 -8.47 -1.53
N TRP A 41 -8.53 -8.69 -0.69
CA TRP A 41 -9.65 -7.78 -0.53
C TRP A 41 -9.68 -7.23 0.89
N ASP A 42 -9.48 -5.93 1.01
CA ASP A 42 -9.55 -5.22 2.28
C ASP A 42 -10.93 -4.60 2.45
N ILE A 43 -11.43 -4.65 3.68
CA ILE A 43 -12.74 -4.12 4.04
C ILE A 43 -12.56 -3.07 5.13
N THR A 44 -13.31 -1.98 5.02
CA THR A 44 -13.37 -0.93 6.03
C THR A 44 -14.81 -0.77 6.52
N THR A 45 -14.99 -0.48 7.82
CA THR A 45 -16.29 -0.45 8.48
C THR A 45 -16.27 0.50 9.66
N ASP A 46 -17.43 1.00 10.08
CA ASP A 46 -17.57 1.73 11.33
C ASP A 46 -17.74 0.79 12.55
N ALA A 47 -17.94 -0.50 12.32
CA ALA A 47 -17.93 -1.50 13.39
C ALA A 47 -16.56 -1.56 14.05
N ARG A 48 -16.52 -1.59 15.38
CA ARG A 48 -15.28 -1.74 16.12
C ARG A 48 -14.78 -3.19 16.10
N PRO A 49 -13.49 -3.45 16.38
CA PRO A 49 -12.96 -4.80 16.31
C PRO A 49 -13.77 -5.84 17.10
N GLU A 50 -14.19 -5.53 18.31
CA GLU A 50 -15.00 -6.44 19.14
C GLU A 50 -16.39 -6.69 18.53
N GLU A 51 -16.96 -5.72 17.83
CA GLU A 51 -18.24 -5.87 17.13
C GLU A 51 -18.08 -6.76 15.89
N VAL A 52 -16.97 -6.59 15.15
CA VAL A 52 -16.65 -7.46 14.03
C VAL A 52 -16.48 -8.92 14.51
N LYS A 53 -15.72 -9.12 15.58
CA LYS A 53 -15.50 -10.45 16.15
C LYS A 53 -16.82 -11.11 16.60
N ALA A 54 -17.75 -10.34 17.10
CA ALA A 54 -19.06 -10.85 17.52
C ALA A 54 -19.94 -11.31 16.35
N LEU A 55 -19.75 -10.73 15.17
CA LEU A 55 -20.56 -11.03 13.98
C LEU A 55 -20.06 -12.25 13.20
N PHE A 56 -18.78 -12.57 13.25
CA PHE A 56 -18.18 -13.62 12.42
C PHE A 56 -17.70 -14.78 13.29
N PRO A 57 -17.99 -16.04 12.88
CA PRO A 57 -17.66 -17.20 13.72
C PRO A 57 -16.16 -17.50 13.78
N ARG A 58 -15.40 -17.09 12.76
CA ARG A 58 -13.96 -17.33 12.69
C ARG A 58 -13.23 -16.03 12.41
N THR A 59 -12.43 -15.59 13.39
CA THR A 59 -11.62 -14.39 13.28
C THR A 59 -10.24 -14.63 13.87
N VAL A 60 -9.25 -13.86 13.38
CA VAL A 60 -7.89 -13.86 13.90
C VAL A 60 -7.48 -12.44 14.20
N ASP A 61 -6.87 -12.21 15.35
CA ASP A 61 -6.41 -10.90 15.81
C ASP A 61 -5.04 -10.58 15.19
N THR A 62 -5.02 -10.21 13.91
CA THR A 62 -3.77 -9.95 13.17
C THR A 62 -3.26 -8.52 13.30
N GLY A 63 -4.10 -7.58 13.72
CA GLY A 63 -3.74 -6.17 13.80
C GLY A 63 -4.65 -5.37 14.70
N LEU A 64 -5.01 -5.90 15.87
CA LEU A 64 -5.91 -5.22 16.83
C LEU A 64 -5.42 -3.83 17.23
N GLN A 65 -4.10 -3.65 17.38
CA GLN A 65 -3.51 -2.34 17.68
C GLN A 65 -3.75 -1.31 16.58
N HIS A 66 -4.08 -1.75 15.36
CA HIS A 66 -4.40 -0.90 14.22
C HIS A 66 -5.90 -0.89 13.88
N GLY A 67 -6.72 -1.53 14.71
CA GLY A 67 -8.16 -1.65 14.49
C GLY A 67 -8.55 -2.70 13.46
N THR A 68 -7.67 -3.67 13.16
CA THR A 68 -7.89 -4.70 12.14
C THR A 68 -8.16 -6.06 12.76
N VAL A 69 -9.18 -6.74 12.23
CA VAL A 69 -9.50 -8.14 12.51
C VAL A 69 -9.52 -8.88 11.19
N THR A 70 -8.88 -10.03 11.12
CA THR A 70 -8.98 -10.90 9.94
C THR A 70 -10.17 -11.84 10.10
N VAL A 71 -11.11 -11.75 9.17
CA VAL A 71 -12.26 -12.65 9.09
C VAL A 71 -11.88 -13.82 8.17
N LEU A 72 -12.05 -15.05 8.67
CA LEU A 72 -11.80 -16.26 7.90
C LEU A 72 -13.13 -16.71 7.26
N ALA A 73 -13.18 -16.76 5.94
CA ALA A 73 -14.37 -17.16 5.20
C ALA A 73 -13.96 -17.78 3.86
N GLY A 74 -14.63 -18.85 3.45
CA GLY A 74 -14.36 -19.51 2.17
C GLY A 74 -12.92 -20.02 2.00
N GLY A 75 -12.23 -20.34 3.10
CA GLY A 75 -10.83 -20.78 3.08
C GLY A 75 -9.80 -19.66 2.96
N GLU A 76 -10.22 -18.41 2.98
CA GLU A 76 -9.34 -17.24 2.87
C GLU A 76 -9.53 -16.28 4.04
N GLY A 77 -8.54 -15.40 4.25
CA GLY A 77 -8.61 -14.35 5.26
C GLY A 77 -8.91 -12.99 4.62
N TYR A 78 -9.81 -12.24 5.24
CA TYR A 78 -10.18 -10.88 4.82
C TYR A 78 -9.92 -9.92 5.96
N GLU A 79 -9.07 -8.93 5.72
CA GLU A 79 -8.80 -7.89 6.71
C GLU A 79 -9.97 -6.91 6.77
N VAL A 80 -10.55 -6.78 7.96
CA VAL A 80 -11.63 -5.85 8.24
C VAL A 80 -11.11 -4.83 9.25
N THR A 81 -11.00 -3.58 8.81
CA THR A 81 -10.42 -2.49 9.62
C THR A 81 -11.48 -1.47 9.96
N THR A 82 -11.55 -1.08 11.23
CA THR A 82 -12.43 -0.01 11.68
C THR A 82 -11.97 1.34 11.15
N TYR A 83 -12.90 2.19 10.71
CA TYR A 83 -12.61 3.56 10.30
C TYR A 83 -11.76 4.25 11.35
N ARG A 84 -10.68 4.88 10.93
CA ARG A 84 -9.75 5.54 11.84
C ARG A 84 -9.20 6.84 11.29
N ILE A 85 -8.79 7.70 12.21
CA ILE A 85 -7.97 8.87 11.97
C ILE A 85 -6.61 8.56 12.56
N ASP A 86 -5.55 8.68 11.75
CA ASP A 86 -4.20 8.45 12.24
C ASP A 86 -3.72 9.64 13.06
N GLY A 87 -3.06 9.37 14.19
CA GLY A 87 -2.38 10.38 14.99
C GLY A 87 -1.02 10.76 14.41
N ALA A 88 -0.27 11.58 15.13
CA ALA A 88 1.06 11.97 14.73
C ALA A 88 2.03 10.78 14.72
N TYR A 89 3.00 10.82 13.79
CA TYR A 89 4.07 9.84 13.70
C TYR A 89 5.35 10.43 14.31
N THR A 90 5.90 9.79 15.33
CA THR A 90 7.19 10.19 15.92
C THR A 90 8.36 9.41 15.35
N ASP A 91 8.14 8.19 14.88
CA ASP A 91 9.17 7.31 14.35
C ASP A 91 9.19 7.24 12.82
N GLY A 92 8.38 8.07 12.14
CA GLY A 92 8.28 8.12 10.68
C GLY A 92 7.55 6.92 10.04
N ARG A 93 6.92 6.05 10.82
CA ARG A 93 6.28 4.84 10.27
C ARG A 93 4.94 4.46 10.91
N HIS A 94 4.71 4.81 12.17
CA HIS A 94 3.50 4.46 12.90
C HIS A 94 2.88 5.69 13.55
N PRO A 95 1.55 5.81 13.60
CA PRO A 95 0.90 6.86 14.37
C PRO A 95 1.13 6.65 15.87
N ASP A 96 1.33 7.73 16.62
CA ASP A 96 1.43 7.68 18.08
C ASP A 96 0.13 7.21 18.71
N SER A 97 -1.00 7.49 18.06
CA SER A 97 -2.32 7.06 18.50
C SER A 97 -3.22 6.79 17.33
N ILE A 98 -4.13 5.84 17.50
CA ILE A 98 -5.20 5.56 16.55
C ILE A 98 -6.52 5.92 17.22
N CYS A 99 -7.31 6.74 16.54
CA CYS A 99 -8.63 7.15 16.98
C CYS A 99 -9.67 6.63 16.00
N PHE A 100 -10.67 5.88 16.46
CA PHE A 100 -11.75 5.45 15.60
C PHE A 100 -12.69 6.60 15.27
N THR A 101 -13.24 6.58 14.08
CA THR A 101 -14.19 7.57 13.58
C THR A 101 -15.38 6.87 12.93
N PRO A 102 -16.59 7.47 12.96
CA PRO A 102 -17.73 6.94 12.20
C PRO A 102 -17.71 7.34 10.71
N SER A 103 -16.71 8.09 10.27
CA SER A 103 -16.67 8.70 8.94
C SER A 103 -15.82 7.93 7.96
N LEU A 104 -16.42 7.42 6.88
CA LEU A 104 -15.71 6.83 5.75
C LEU A 104 -14.78 7.87 5.11
N GLU A 105 -15.21 9.13 4.96
CA GLU A 105 -14.38 10.19 4.39
C GLU A 105 -13.07 10.35 5.15
N GLU A 106 -13.11 10.38 6.48
CA GLU A 106 -11.91 10.49 7.31
C GLU A 106 -11.00 9.26 7.16
N ASP A 107 -11.58 8.06 7.04
CA ASP A 107 -10.81 6.85 6.82
C ASP A 107 -10.11 6.85 5.46
N LEU A 108 -10.78 7.33 4.42
CA LEU A 108 -10.18 7.45 3.08
C LEU A 108 -9.12 8.55 3.03
N LYS A 109 -9.36 9.66 3.73
CA LYS A 109 -8.48 10.85 3.72
C LYS A 109 -7.08 10.58 4.27
N ARG A 110 -6.93 9.64 5.21
CA ARG A 110 -5.65 9.28 5.81
C ARG A 110 -4.76 8.42 4.91
N ARG A 111 -5.29 7.92 3.80
CA ARG A 111 -4.59 6.99 2.91
C ARG A 111 -3.53 7.72 2.08
N ASP A 112 -2.63 6.95 1.49
CA ASP A 112 -1.48 7.49 0.76
C ASP A 112 -1.86 8.21 -0.54
N PHE A 113 -2.46 7.50 -1.48
CA PHE A 113 -2.71 8.01 -2.83
C PHE A 113 -4.18 7.93 -3.21
N THR A 114 -4.61 8.83 -4.10
CA THR A 114 -6.00 8.91 -4.55
C THR A 114 -6.50 7.59 -5.15
N ILE A 115 -5.64 6.90 -5.89
CA ILE A 115 -5.97 5.62 -6.54
C ILE A 115 -6.18 4.48 -5.54
N ASN A 116 -5.73 4.65 -4.29
CA ASN A 116 -5.90 3.71 -3.19
C ASN A 116 -6.93 4.18 -2.16
N ALA A 117 -7.59 5.31 -2.42
CA ALA A 117 -8.55 5.93 -1.51
C ALA A 117 -9.97 5.92 -2.11
N MET A 118 -10.33 4.83 -2.73
CA MET A 118 -11.67 4.56 -3.27
C MET A 118 -12.29 3.38 -2.56
N ALA A 119 -13.61 3.40 -2.40
CA ALA A 119 -14.36 2.36 -1.72
C ALA A 119 -15.53 1.88 -2.59
N VAL A 120 -15.94 0.63 -2.41
CA VAL A 120 -17.08 0.05 -3.11
C VAL A 120 -18.04 -0.56 -2.11
N SER A 121 -19.32 -0.19 -2.22
CA SER A 121 -20.39 -0.74 -1.37
C SER A 121 -20.74 -2.18 -1.76
N GLU A 122 -21.52 -2.83 -0.91
CA GLU A 122 -22.06 -4.19 -1.16
C GLU A 122 -22.83 -4.25 -2.50
N ARG A 123 -23.46 -3.16 -2.90
CA ARG A 123 -24.21 -3.05 -4.16
C ARG A 123 -23.31 -2.77 -5.37
N GLY A 124 -22.01 -2.64 -5.18
CA GLY A 124 -21.06 -2.33 -6.25
C GLY A 124 -20.97 -0.85 -6.60
N GLU A 125 -21.49 0.03 -5.75
CA GLU A 125 -21.43 1.48 -5.95
C GLU A 125 -20.07 2.02 -5.50
N LEU A 126 -19.41 2.78 -6.38
CA LEU A 126 -18.09 3.34 -6.11
C LEU A 126 -18.22 4.67 -5.37
N VAL A 127 -17.42 4.80 -4.30
CA VAL A 127 -17.22 6.06 -3.57
C VAL A 127 -15.81 6.55 -3.89
N ASP A 128 -15.71 7.66 -4.59
CA ASP A 128 -14.46 8.26 -5.05
C ASP A 128 -14.43 9.75 -4.69
N LEU A 129 -14.00 10.04 -3.47
CA LEU A 129 -14.03 11.40 -2.92
C LEU A 129 -12.83 12.25 -3.31
N PHE A 130 -11.74 11.65 -3.75
CA PHE A 130 -10.46 12.34 -3.98
C PHE A 130 -9.96 12.26 -5.43
N GLY A 131 -10.81 11.83 -6.35
CA GLY A 131 -10.47 11.82 -7.78
C GLY A 131 -9.61 10.64 -8.22
N GLY A 132 -9.70 9.50 -7.55
CA GLY A 132 -8.90 8.31 -7.88
C GLY A 132 -9.16 7.76 -9.28
N GLN A 133 -10.41 7.77 -9.75
CA GLN A 133 -10.73 7.30 -11.12
C GLN A 133 -10.05 8.15 -12.19
N GLU A 134 -10.06 9.47 -12.02
CA GLU A 134 -9.41 10.38 -12.95
C GLU A 134 -7.89 10.17 -12.96
N ASP A 135 -7.29 10.02 -11.79
CA ASP A 135 -5.86 9.74 -11.69
C ASP A 135 -5.48 8.38 -12.29
N LEU A 136 -6.35 7.37 -12.20
CA LEU A 136 -6.15 6.11 -12.91
C LEU A 136 -6.18 6.29 -14.43
N ARG A 137 -7.13 7.06 -14.95
CA ARG A 137 -7.22 7.33 -16.39
C ARG A 137 -5.99 8.09 -16.91
N GLN A 138 -5.49 9.03 -16.14
CA GLN A 138 -4.33 9.85 -16.51
C GLN A 138 -2.99 9.15 -16.26
N GLY A 139 -2.99 8.02 -15.56
CA GLY A 139 -1.75 7.35 -15.17
C GLY A 139 -0.95 8.15 -14.16
N CYS A 140 -1.59 8.63 -13.11
CA CYS A 140 -1.04 9.58 -12.15
C CYS A 140 -1.03 9.03 -10.73
N ILE A 141 0.13 9.07 -10.07
CA ILE A 141 0.28 8.82 -8.63
C ILE A 141 0.23 10.16 -7.93
N ARG A 142 -0.85 10.41 -7.20
CA ARG A 142 -1.11 11.66 -6.47
C ARG A 142 -1.46 11.34 -5.02
N CYS A 143 -0.83 12.06 -4.08
CA CYS A 143 -1.20 11.95 -2.67
C CYS A 143 -2.62 12.44 -2.42
N VAL A 144 -3.29 11.83 -1.43
CA VAL A 144 -4.57 12.33 -0.93
C VAL A 144 -4.30 13.61 -0.13
N GLY A 145 -4.93 14.72 -0.52
CA GLY A 145 -4.76 15.99 0.18
C GLY A 145 -3.34 16.55 0.04
N ASP A 146 -2.75 16.95 1.15
CA ASP A 146 -1.41 17.53 1.17
C ASP A 146 -0.34 16.42 1.17
N ALA A 147 0.49 16.39 0.12
CA ALA A 147 1.53 15.40 -0.04
C ALA A 147 2.56 15.45 1.13
N ARG A 148 2.91 16.64 1.59
CA ARG A 148 3.87 16.79 2.70
C ARG A 148 3.33 16.19 3.98
N GLU A 149 2.05 16.37 4.27
CA GLU A 149 1.41 15.71 5.42
C GLU A 149 1.46 14.20 5.30
N ARG A 150 1.09 13.64 4.14
CA ARG A 150 1.10 12.18 3.93
C ARG A 150 2.50 11.59 4.09
N PHE A 151 3.52 12.27 3.60
CA PHE A 151 4.90 11.77 3.70
C PHE A 151 5.52 11.99 5.08
N ARG A 152 5.09 13.00 5.84
CA ARG A 152 5.50 13.18 7.24
C ARG A 152 4.86 12.14 8.15
N GLU A 153 3.62 11.75 7.87
CA GLU A 153 2.93 10.71 8.64
C GLU A 153 3.64 9.35 8.53
N ASP A 154 4.06 8.99 7.33
CA ASP A 154 4.83 7.77 7.08
C ASP A 154 5.76 7.99 5.89
N ALA A 155 7.05 8.08 6.17
CA ALA A 155 8.06 8.35 5.14
C ALA A 155 8.17 7.22 4.10
N LEU A 156 7.78 5.99 4.43
CA LEU A 156 7.76 4.89 3.46
C LEU A 156 6.83 5.17 2.28
N ARG A 157 5.83 6.01 2.46
CA ARG A 157 4.90 6.40 1.38
C ARG A 157 5.62 7.03 0.19
N MET A 158 6.77 7.69 0.41
CA MET A 158 7.59 8.22 -0.68
C MET A 158 8.13 7.09 -1.57
N LEU A 159 8.59 6.02 -0.96
CA LEU A 159 9.07 4.85 -1.69
C LEU A 159 7.91 4.07 -2.32
N ARG A 160 6.77 4.02 -1.66
CA ARG A 160 5.54 3.44 -2.20
C ARG A 160 5.09 4.15 -3.49
N ALA A 161 5.26 5.47 -3.57
CA ALA A 161 4.95 6.22 -4.79
C ALA A 161 5.76 5.71 -5.98
N VAL A 162 7.06 5.49 -5.79
CA VAL A 162 7.93 4.94 -6.84
C VAL A 162 7.55 3.50 -7.18
N ARG A 163 7.26 2.69 -6.17
CA ARG A 163 6.82 1.31 -6.39
C ARG A 163 5.53 1.24 -7.20
N PHE A 164 4.52 2.04 -6.88
CA PHE A 164 3.28 2.08 -7.67
C PHE A 164 3.52 2.59 -9.09
N ALA A 165 4.38 3.61 -9.26
CA ALA A 165 4.77 4.08 -10.59
C ALA A 165 5.35 2.92 -11.43
N ALA A 166 6.19 2.07 -10.82
CA ALA A 166 6.79 0.91 -11.47
C ALA A 166 5.78 -0.21 -11.76
N GLN A 167 4.86 -0.48 -10.84
CA GLN A 167 3.86 -1.52 -11.01
C GLN A 167 2.80 -1.17 -12.05
N LEU A 168 2.41 0.09 -12.11
CA LEU A 168 1.29 0.56 -12.94
C LEU A 168 1.75 1.29 -14.20
N ASN A 169 3.03 1.58 -14.34
CA ASN A 169 3.59 2.46 -15.39
C ASN A 169 2.96 3.86 -15.35
N PHE A 170 2.86 4.41 -14.15
CA PHE A 170 2.31 5.74 -13.92
C PHE A 170 3.41 6.76 -13.65
N ALA A 171 3.11 8.04 -13.89
CA ALA A 171 3.96 9.15 -13.47
C ALA A 171 3.56 9.60 -12.08
N ILE A 172 4.51 10.14 -11.31
CA ILE A 172 4.21 10.79 -10.04
C ILE A 172 3.81 12.24 -10.33
N GLU A 173 2.72 12.68 -9.75
CA GLU A 173 2.21 14.04 -9.88
C GLU A 173 3.23 15.05 -9.35
N ALA A 174 3.33 16.24 -10.00
CA ALA A 174 4.39 17.21 -9.75
C ALA A 174 4.52 17.65 -8.29
N GLU A 175 3.40 17.96 -7.62
CA GLU A 175 3.42 18.39 -6.22
C GLU A 175 3.82 17.23 -5.28
N SER A 176 3.37 16.02 -5.57
CA SER A 176 3.78 14.84 -4.81
C SER A 176 5.27 14.55 -5.01
N PHE A 177 5.77 14.69 -6.22
CA PHE A 177 7.20 14.53 -6.50
C PHE A 177 8.04 15.60 -5.79
N ALA A 178 7.61 16.87 -5.83
CA ALA A 178 8.30 17.94 -5.12
C ALA A 178 8.34 17.70 -3.61
N ALA A 179 7.27 17.17 -3.04
CA ALA A 179 7.23 16.80 -1.63
C ALA A 179 8.20 15.66 -1.30
N ILE A 180 8.35 14.67 -2.19
CA ILE A 180 9.35 13.61 -2.02
C ILE A 180 10.76 14.22 -2.01
N ALA A 181 11.08 15.08 -2.96
CA ALA A 181 12.38 15.72 -3.03
C ALA A 181 12.70 16.53 -1.76
N GLU A 182 11.70 17.24 -1.24
CA GLU A 182 11.84 18.04 -0.01
C GLU A 182 12.04 17.16 1.24
N LEU A 183 11.33 16.03 1.33
CA LEU A 183 11.25 15.20 2.54
C LEU A 183 12.05 13.90 2.44
N SER A 184 12.82 13.70 1.38
CA SER A 184 13.54 12.44 1.11
C SER A 184 14.39 11.96 2.28
N GLU A 185 15.00 12.87 3.04
CA GLU A 185 15.81 12.52 4.21
C GLU A 185 15.03 11.76 5.29
N ASN A 186 13.73 11.96 5.36
CA ASN A 186 12.87 11.26 6.33
C ASN A 186 12.84 9.74 6.07
N LEU A 187 13.28 9.28 4.90
CA LEU A 187 13.36 7.85 4.64
C LEU A 187 14.32 7.14 5.60
N LYS A 188 15.27 7.85 6.17
CA LYS A 188 16.18 7.32 7.21
C LYS A 188 15.45 6.88 8.48
N LEU A 189 14.23 7.38 8.71
CA LEU A 189 13.39 7.00 9.86
C LEU A 189 12.71 5.63 9.67
N VAL A 190 12.73 5.10 8.46
CA VAL A 190 12.05 3.84 8.11
C VAL A 190 13.03 2.68 8.26
N SER A 191 12.54 1.56 8.79
CA SER A 191 13.36 0.37 8.97
C SER A 191 13.85 -0.19 7.63
N LYS A 192 15.03 -0.81 7.66
CA LYS A 192 15.61 -1.49 6.51
C LYS A 192 14.67 -2.55 5.92
N GLU A 193 13.99 -3.29 6.78
CA GLU A 193 13.07 -4.37 6.40
C GLU A 193 11.87 -3.83 5.61
N ARG A 194 11.31 -2.71 6.04
CA ARG A 194 10.19 -2.08 5.33
C ARG A 194 10.65 -1.52 3.98
N ILE A 195 11.83 -0.92 3.91
CA ILE A 195 12.42 -0.43 2.66
C ILE A 195 12.65 -1.61 1.71
N LEU A 196 13.23 -2.70 2.20
CA LEU A 196 13.50 -3.89 1.40
C LEU A 196 12.22 -4.49 0.82
N ALA A 197 11.15 -4.52 1.59
CA ALA A 197 9.86 -5.04 1.12
C ALA A 197 9.34 -4.22 -0.08
N GLU A 198 9.45 -2.89 -0.03
CA GLU A 198 9.04 -2.02 -1.14
C GLU A 198 9.96 -2.15 -2.36
N LEU A 199 11.28 -2.20 -2.14
CA LEU A 199 12.25 -2.41 -3.22
C LEU A 199 12.05 -3.75 -3.91
N SER A 200 11.70 -4.80 -3.17
CA SER A 200 11.40 -6.11 -3.72
C SER A 200 10.19 -6.05 -4.67
N LYS A 201 9.12 -5.38 -4.26
CA LYS A 201 7.93 -5.20 -5.08
C LYS A 201 8.21 -4.35 -6.32
N LEU A 202 9.01 -3.30 -6.17
CA LEU A 202 9.44 -2.44 -7.28
C LEU A 202 10.22 -3.26 -8.31
N LEU A 203 11.17 -4.06 -7.83
CA LEU A 203 12.02 -4.88 -8.67
C LEU A 203 11.25 -5.96 -9.43
N LEU A 204 10.22 -6.54 -8.79
CA LEU A 204 9.33 -7.54 -9.39
C LEU A 204 8.22 -6.92 -10.25
N SER A 205 8.16 -5.61 -10.36
CA SER A 205 7.15 -4.91 -11.14
C SER A 205 7.35 -5.10 -12.65
N ASP A 206 6.36 -4.66 -13.42
CA ASP A 206 6.45 -4.67 -14.88
C ASP A 206 7.35 -3.57 -15.44
N HIS A 207 7.65 -2.53 -14.65
CA HIS A 207 8.47 -1.39 -15.08
C HIS A 207 9.56 -1.04 -14.04
N PRO A 208 10.50 -1.98 -13.75
CA PRO A 208 11.54 -1.74 -12.73
C PRO A 208 12.48 -0.59 -13.10
N GLU A 209 12.56 -0.19 -14.37
CA GLU A 209 13.29 1.00 -14.83
C GLU A 209 12.79 2.30 -14.17
N LYS A 210 11.58 2.34 -13.66
CA LYS A 210 11.05 3.47 -12.87
C LYS A 210 11.83 3.70 -11.58
N ALA A 211 12.70 2.77 -11.18
CA ALA A 211 13.62 2.98 -10.07
C ALA A 211 14.55 4.19 -10.26
N GLU A 212 14.70 4.71 -11.50
CA GLU A 212 15.40 5.97 -11.74
C GLU A 212 14.76 7.13 -10.95
N LEU A 213 13.47 7.07 -10.66
CA LEU A 213 12.79 8.05 -9.81
C LEU A 213 13.38 8.10 -8.39
N LEU A 214 14.01 7.03 -7.91
CA LEU A 214 14.72 7.02 -6.63
C LEU A 214 15.90 7.99 -6.63
N TYR A 215 16.60 8.10 -7.76
CA TYR A 215 17.73 9.00 -7.93
C TYR A 215 17.27 10.43 -8.21
N GLU A 216 16.31 10.60 -9.11
CA GLU A 216 15.74 11.91 -9.45
C GLU A 216 15.09 12.61 -8.26
N SER A 217 14.49 11.85 -7.35
CA SER A 217 13.79 12.37 -6.17
C SER A 217 14.67 12.60 -4.95
N GLY A 218 15.92 12.12 -4.96
CA GLY A 218 16.82 12.17 -3.81
C GLY A 218 16.60 11.06 -2.78
N LEU A 219 15.76 10.07 -3.05
CA LEU A 219 15.54 8.93 -2.14
C LEU A 219 16.74 7.98 -2.12
N ALA A 220 17.40 7.76 -3.26
CA ALA A 220 18.49 6.79 -3.37
C ALA A 220 19.63 7.04 -2.38
N PRO A 221 20.13 8.28 -2.19
CA PRO A 221 21.18 8.53 -1.20
C PRO A 221 20.79 8.18 0.23
N GLN A 222 19.49 8.25 0.56
CA GLN A 222 18.99 8.00 1.90
C GLN A 222 18.98 6.50 2.25
N MET A 223 19.04 5.64 1.25
CA MET A 223 19.09 4.19 1.43
C MET A 223 20.41 3.57 0.99
N ALA A 224 21.38 4.37 0.54
CA ALA A 224 22.65 3.90 0.01
C ALA A 224 23.50 3.13 1.03
N GLU A 225 23.34 3.39 2.32
CA GLU A 225 24.00 2.65 3.40
C GLU A 225 23.61 1.16 3.37
N HIS A 226 22.35 0.85 3.06
CA HIS A 226 21.82 -0.51 3.05
C HIS A 226 21.80 -1.12 1.65
N PHE A 227 21.59 -0.30 0.62
CA PHE A 227 21.38 -0.74 -0.77
C PHE A 227 22.24 0.05 -1.74
N PRO A 228 23.59 -0.01 -1.60
CA PRO A 228 24.49 0.72 -2.51
C PRO A 228 24.40 0.16 -3.92
N GLY A 229 24.41 1.04 -4.92
CA GLY A 229 24.43 0.63 -6.32
C GLY A 229 23.17 -0.05 -6.85
N PHE A 230 22.02 0.18 -6.21
CA PHE A 230 20.74 -0.36 -6.66
C PHE A 230 20.24 0.38 -7.90
N HIS A 231 20.44 -0.20 -9.08
CA HIS A 231 20.06 0.39 -10.38
C HIS A 231 19.35 -0.63 -11.29
N PRO A 232 18.09 -1.00 -11.04
CA PRO A 232 17.35 -1.80 -12.00
C PRO A 232 17.08 -0.99 -13.27
N ASP A 233 17.16 -1.64 -14.43
CA ASP A 233 16.89 -1.05 -15.72
C ASP A 233 15.88 -1.87 -16.53
N ARG A 234 15.64 -1.50 -17.80
CA ARG A 234 14.70 -2.22 -18.66
C ARG A 234 15.09 -3.68 -18.90
N ARG A 235 16.37 -4.00 -18.84
CA ARG A 235 16.82 -5.40 -19.00
C ARG A 235 16.32 -6.26 -17.85
N SER A 236 16.16 -5.67 -16.67
CA SER A 236 15.56 -6.36 -15.52
C SER A 236 14.11 -6.77 -15.79
N ALA A 237 13.34 -5.99 -16.54
CA ALA A 237 11.96 -6.32 -16.90
C ALA A 237 11.85 -7.53 -17.83
N ALA A 238 12.89 -7.82 -18.63
CA ALA A 238 12.94 -8.98 -19.51
C ALA A 238 13.26 -10.28 -18.77
N LEU A 239 13.73 -10.21 -17.52
CA LEU A 239 14.03 -11.37 -16.69
C LEU A 239 12.76 -11.93 -16.07
N PRO A 240 12.70 -13.23 -15.75
CA PRO A 240 11.62 -13.79 -14.95
C PRO A 240 11.41 -12.99 -13.66
N LYS A 241 10.16 -12.92 -13.18
CA LYS A 241 9.82 -12.23 -11.93
C LYS A 241 10.30 -13.05 -10.72
N GLU A 242 11.60 -13.29 -10.66
CA GLU A 242 12.28 -13.93 -9.54
C GLU A 242 13.15 -12.88 -8.85
N LYS A 243 12.93 -12.69 -7.56
CA LYS A 243 13.65 -11.70 -6.75
C LYS A 243 15.17 -11.84 -6.91
N ALA A 244 15.69 -13.06 -6.77
CA ALA A 244 17.14 -13.31 -6.83
C ALA A 244 17.78 -12.83 -8.13
N LEU A 245 17.17 -13.16 -9.29
CA LEU A 245 17.68 -12.77 -10.60
C LEU A 245 17.63 -11.27 -10.81
N ARG A 246 16.52 -10.64 -10.44
CA ARG A 246 16.35 -9.20 -10.64
C ARG A 246 17.23 -8.38 -9.69
N PHE A 247 17.40 -8.84 -8.45
CA PHE A 247 18.35 -8.21 -7.53
C PHE A 247 19.78 -8.35 -8.00
N ALA A 248 20.20 -9.51 -8.51
CA ALA A 248 21.52 -9.71 -9.06
C ALA A 248 21.79 -8.76 -10.23
N ALA A 249 20.83 -8.60 -11.15
CA ALA A 249 20.97 -7.69 -12.30
C ALA A 249 21.01 -6.21 -11.88
N ALA A 250 20.32 -5.84 -10.80
CA ALA A 250 20.22 -4.45 -10.32
C ALA A 250 21.36 -4.04 -9.39
N SER A 251 22.20 -4.97 -8.93
CA SER A 251 23.01 -4.80 -7.72
C SER A 251 24.44 -5.27 -7.85
N GLU A 252 25.10 -4.98 -8.98
CA GLU A 252 26.51 -5.39 -9.20
C GLU A 252 27.47 -4.93 -8.11
N ALA A 253 27.11 -3.87 -7.37
CA ALA A 253 27.93 -3.26 -6.34
C ALA A 253 27.40 -3.45 -4.91
N LEU A 254 26.50 -4.41 -4.65
CA LEU A 254 26.00 -4.65 -3.29
C LEU A 254 27.10 -5.15 -2.36
N LEU A 255 27.11 -4.61 -1.12
CA LEU A 255 27.98 -5.11 -0.07
C LEU A 255 27.55 -6.54 0.35
N PRO A 256 28.53 -7.40 0.78
CA PRO A 256 28.22 -8.77 1.17
C PRO A 256 27.14 -8.91 2.25
N GLU A 257 27.10 -8.00 3.23
CA GLU A 257 26.08 -8.02 4.29
C GLU A 257 24.67 -7.73 3.73
N THR A 258 24.57 -6.79 2.80
CA THR A 258 23.31 -6.46 2.15
C THR A 258 22.82 -7.62 1.28
N LEU A 259 23.73 -8.24 0.54
CA LEU A 259 23.41 -9.42 -0.25
C LEU A 259 22.95 -10.58 0.63
N ALA A 260 23.61 -10.81 1.76
CA ALA A 260 23.21 -11.83 2.72
C ALA A 260 21.81 -11.57 3.31
N ALA A 261 21.48 -10.30 3.59
CA ALA A 261 20.16 -9.91 4.08
C ALA A 261 19.08 -10.17 3.04
N LEU A 262 19.34 -9.81 1.77
CA LEU A 262 18.43 -10.09 0.66
C LEU A 262 18.17 -11.58 0.48
N LEU A 263 19.21 -12.40 0.54
CA LEU A 263 19.08 -13.85 0.40
C LEU A 263 18.28 -14.47 1.55
N ARG A 264 18.42 -13.96 2.78
CA ARG A 264 17.63 -14.42 3.91
C ARG A 264 16.13 -14.10 3.71
N GLU A 265 15.81 -12.92 3.24
CA GLU A 265 14.43 -12.54 2.97
C GLU A 265 13.82 -13.39 1.85
N LEU A 266 14.57 -13.68 0.80
CA LEU A 266 14.13 -14.55 -0.29
C LEU A 266 13.78 -15.97 0.19
N LYS A 267 14.46 -16.47 1.22
CA LYS A 267 14.17 -17.77 1.83
C LYS A 267 12.89 -17.75 2.68
N SER A 268 12.55 -16.63 3.29
CA SER A 268 11.35 -16.51 4.12
C SER A 268 10.05 -16.46 3.31
N ASP A 269 10.14 -16.16 1.99
CA ASP A 269 8.99 -16.07 1.08
C ASP A 269 8.65 -17.41 0.38
N ARG A 270 9.29 -18.52 0.74
CA ARG A 270 9.05 -19.86 0.17
C ARG A 270 8.09 -20.68 1.01
#